data_d47ab32fbc65c8d22c4cf99f0b1e3ba8
#
_entry.id   d47ab32fbc65c8d22c4cf99f0b1e3ba8
#
_cell.length_a   1.000
_cell.length_b   1.000
_cell.length_c   1.000
_cell.angle_alpha   90.00
_cell.angle_beta   90.00
_cell.angle_gamma   90.00
#
_symmetry.space_group_name_H-M   'P 1'
#
loop_
_entity.id
_entity.type
_entity.pdbx_description
1 polymer ?
#
loop_
_entity_poly.entity_id
_entity_poly.type
_entity_poly.pdbx_seq_one_letter_code
_entity_poly.pdbx_strand_id
1 'polypeptide(L)'
;MNIKRRLTGAAAGLLACIAALVFAALVPARAIPPSGGRQYRGIDISEFQGEIDFEEVRRSGIEAVYIRVGAGEYTDEYFAENYERAKAAGLKIGFYHYVTARSVDEGRRQARFFASLAAGREPDMRLAMDFEYFGSLSVSQINAISEAYLDELTALTKREAVIYSDLSNARNIFSRALAEKYPLWAAQYGADEPSANGKWREWVGFQYTDEGRVGGIYGNVDRNIFTEGIFLSDSGRIDGEKRTTVRARTRTLTVYVRAGDTLWAIAREYGTTVEAIARENRIVDPNRIFAGERLRITLPARDSGEEIYTVRRGDTPISIAGKFGVTLSAREDRNGLERGEMIYAGDKLSIPGARMSGEFYVVRPGDTLFYISRRTGVPIRTLVGINRIKDPDLIYAGEHLKLSAQKSPF
;
A
#
# COMPACT_ATOMS: atom_id res chain seq x y z
N MET A 1 -7.19 -75.31 -39.78
CA MET A 1 -6.84 -74.26 -40.78
C MET A 1 -7.23 -72.90 -40.14
N ASN A 2 -6.21 -72.23 -39.75
CA ASN A 2 -6.01 -70.85 -39.35
C ASN A 2 -7.20 -69.91 -39.07
N ILE A 3 -7.52 -69.72 -37.79
CA ILE A 3 -8.16 -68.52 -37.20
C ILE A 3 -7.40 -68.16 -35.93
N LYS A 4 -6.14 -67.71 -36.03
CA LYS A 4 -5.34 -67.27 -34.89
C LYS A 4 -4.35 -66.14 -35.29
N ARG A 5 -4.77 -65.15 -36.07
CA ARG A 5 -3.86 -64.05 -36.46
C ARG A 5 -4.58 -62.71 -36.73
N ARG A 6 -5.54 -62.28 -35.94
CA ARG A 6 -6.09 -60.95 -36.09
C ARG A 6 -6.51 -60.23 -34.76
N LEU A 7 -5.94 -60.58 -33.61
CA LEU A 7 -6.29 -59.94 -32.34
C LEU A 7 -5.11 -59.32 -31.60
N THR A 8 -3.93 -59.25 -32.22
CA THR A 8 -2.73 -58.66 -31.56
C THR A 8 -2.38 -57.24 -32.01
N GLY A 9 -3.07 -56.68 -33.03
CA GLY A 9 -2.77 -55.32 -33.53
C GLY A 9 -3.59 -54.20 -32.89
N ALA A 10 -4.79 -54.50 -32.38
CA ALA A 10 -5.68 -53.46 -31.82
C ALA A 10 -5.36 -53.11 -30.35
N ALA A 11 -4.83 -54.07 -29.58
CA ALA A 11 -4.50 -53.84 -28.18
C ALA A 11 -3.20 -53.03 -27.97
N ALA A 12 -2.24 -53.15 -28.90
CA ALA A 12 -0.97 -52.41 -28.84
C ALA A 12 -1.12 -50.93 -29.23
N GLY A 13 -2.07 -50.62 -30.13
CA GLY A 13 -2.37 -49.24 -30.54
C GLY A 13 -3.11 -48.44 -29.44
N LEU A 14 -3.99 -49.10 -28.68
CA LEU A 14 -4.76 -48.45 -27.60
C LEU A 14 -3.88 -48.16 -26.38
N LEU A 15 -2.92 -49.05 -26.06
CA LEU A 15 -1.98 -48.81 -24.95
C LEU A 15 -0.95 -47.72 -25.28
N ALA A 16 -0.54 -47.57 -26.53
CA ALA A 16 0.35 -46.49 -26.96
C ALA A 16 -0.34 -45.11 -26.94
N CYS A 17 -1.63 -45.01 -27.29
CA CYS A 17 -2.41 -43.80 -27.20
C CYS A 17 -2.74 -43.40 -25.76
N ILE A 18 -2.98 -44.33 -24.83
CA ILE A 18 -3.21 -44.05 -23.42
C ILE A 18 -1.90 -43.62 -22.74
N ALA A 19 -0.75 -44.21 -23.08
CA ALA A 19 0.55 -43.77 -22.56
C ALA A 19 0.93 -42.37 -23.07
N ALA A 20 0.61 -42.03 -24.34
CA ALA A 20 0.83 -40.68 -24.86
C ALA A 20 -0.09 -39.61 -24.24
N LEU A 21 -1.34 -39.98 -23.90
CA LEU A 21 -2.29 -39.09 -23.23
C LEU A 21 -1.97 -38.87 -21.73
N VAL A 22 -1.39 -39.90 -21.06
CA VAL A 22 -0.96 -39.78 -19.66
C VAL A 22 0.37 -39.01 -19.54
N PHE A 23 1.25 -39.10 -20.53
CA PHE A 23 2.50 -38.29 -20.56
C PHE A 23 2.28 -36.84 -20.96
N ALA A 24 1.20 -36.50 -21.67
CA ALA A 24 0.85 -35.11 -21.97
C ALA A 24 0.26 -34.36 -20.77
N ALA A 25 -0.15 -35.05 -19.68
CA ALA A 25 -0.70 -34.46 -18.47
C ALA A 25 0.35 -34.15 -17.38
N LEU A 26 1.62 -34.46 -17.63
CA LEU A 26 2.74 -34.26 -16.68
C LEU A 26 3.89 -33.45 -17.29
N VAL A 27 3.58 -32.48 -18.14
CA VAL A 27 4.57 -31.43 -18.43
C VAL A 27 4.53 -30.49 -17.19
N PRO A 28 5.58 -30.44 -16.35
CA PRO A 28 5.62 -29.49 -15.27
C PRO A 28 5.40 -28.10 -15.86
N ALA A 29 4.59 -27.29 -15.21
CA ALA A 29 4.38 -25.90 -15.62
C ALA A 29 5.77 -25.27 -15.82
N ARG A 30 6.13 -24.99 -17.07
CA ARG A 30 7.47 -24.50 -17.40
C ARG A 30 7.68 -23.19 -16.64
N ALA A 31 8.79 -23.10 -15.90
CA ALA A 31 9.15 -21.86 -15.22
C ALA A 31 9.24 -20.70 -16.23
N ILE A 32 8.92 -19.50 -15.81
CA ILE A 32 9.21 -18.30 -16.60
C ILE A 32 10.63 -17.83 -16.29
N PRO A 33 11.45 -17.48 -17.31
CA PRO A 33 12.82 -17.08 -17.11
C PRO A 33 12.93 -15.68 -16.47
N PRO A 34 14.09 -15.37 -15.85
CA PRO A 34 14.43 -14.02 -15.45
C PRO A 34 14.61 -13.10 -16.66
N SER A 35 14.28 -11.82 -16.50
CA SER A 35 14.58 -10.76 -17.46
C SER A 35 16.02 -10.29 -17.27
N GLY A 36 16.91 -10.63 -18.17
CA GLY A 36 18.33 -10.28 -18.11
C GLY A 36 19.22 -11.30 -17.39
N GLY A 37 20.54 -11.09 -17.43
CA GLY A 37 21.53 -12.09 -17.00
C GLY A 37 21.99 -11.94 -15.57
N ARG A 38 22.13 -10.70 -15.05
CA ARG A 38 22.58 -10.46 -13.69
C ARG A 38 21.41 -10.50 -12.71
N GLN A 39 21.63 -11.16 -11.59
CA GLN A 39 20.70 -11.23 -10.48
C GLN A 39 21.28 -10.53 -9.26
N TYR A 40 20.39 -9.89 -8.47
CA TYR A 40 20.70 -9.14 -7.28
C TYR A 40 19.92 -9.75 -6.11
N ARG A 41 20.62 -10.02 -5.02
CA ARG A 41 19.96 -10.45 -3.78
C ARG A 41 19.27 -9.27 -3.14
N GLY A 42 17.98 -9.41 -2.87
CA GLY A 42 17.17 -8.36 -2.31
C GLY A 42 16.30 -8.79 -1.15
N ILE A 43 15.72 -7.78 -0.53
CA ILE A 43 14.67 -7.90 0.48
C ILE A 43 13.59 -6.88 0.19
N ASP A 44 12.40 -7.07 0.73
CA ASP A 44 11.43 -6.00 0.88
C ASP A 44 11.02 -5.85 2.35
N ILE A 45 10.81 -4.61 2.74
CA ILE A 45 10.63 -4.20 4.14
C ILE A 45 9.51 -3.18 4.28
N SER A 46 8.98 -3.12 5.49
CA SER A 46 7.98 -2.15 5.91
C SER A 46 8.18 -1.79 7.39
N GLU A 47 7.24 -1.07 7.98
CA GLU A 47 7.23 -0.80 9.42
C GLU A 47 7.27 -2.07 10.31
N PHE A 48 6.94 -3.24 9.74
CA PHE A 48 6.93 -4.49 10.51
C PHE A 48 8.32 -5.00 10.90
N GLN A 49 9.36 -4.60 10.18
CA GLN A 49 10.73 -4.95 10.53
C GLN A 49 11.33 -4.04 11.61
N GLY A 50 10.63 -2.93 11.96
CA GLY A 50 11.09 -1.98 12.98
C GLY A 50 12.44 -1.33 12.62
N GLU A 51 13.29 -1.17 13.61
CA GLU A 51 14.64 -0.64 13.41
C GLU A 51 15.55 -1.65 12.70
N ILE A 52 16.24 -1.20 11.65
CA ILE A 52 17.10 -2.02 10.79
C ILE A 52 18.51 -1.48 10.79
N ASP A 53 19.52 -2.35 10.98
CA ASP A 53 20.92 -2.03 10.72
C ASP A 53 21.26 -2.31 9.25
N PHE A 54 21.15 -1.31 8.39
CA PHE A 54 21.38 -1.44 6.96
C PHE A 54 22.83 -1.70 6.58
N GLU A 55 23.80 -1.35 7.43
CA GLU A 55 25.20 -1.71 7.23
C GLU A 55 25.39 -3.22 7.40
N GLU A 56 24.75 -3.82 8.40
CA GLU A 56 24.76 -5.27 8.58
C GLU A 56 23.98 -5.99 7.48
N VAL A 57 22.82 -5.44 7.05
CA VAL A 57 22.06 -5.93 5.90
C VAL A 57 22.96 -5.98 4.65
N ARG A 58 23.69 -4.91 4.38
CA ARG A 58 24.64 -4.85 3.25
C ARG A 58 25.77 -5.86 3.39
N ARG A 59 26.35 -6.00 4.59
CA ARG A 59 27.41 -7.00 4.88
C ARG A 59 26.91 -8.43 4.75
N SER A 60 25.61 -8.69 5.00
CA SER A 60 24.97 -10.00 4.77
C SER A 60 24.79 -10.32 3.28
N GLY A 61 25.27 -9.43 2.40
CA GLY A 61 25.27 -9.62 0.94
C GLY A 61 23.96 -9.27 0.26
N ILE A 62 23.09 -8.51 0.91
CA ILE A 62 21.92 -7.88 0.25
C ILE A 62 22.42 -6.70 -0.60
N GLU A 63 21.90 -6.59 -1.82
CA GLU A 63 22.30 -5.59 -2.79
C GLU A 63 21.17 -4.58 -3.06
N ALA A 64 19.92 -5.01 -2.87
CA ALA A 64 18.74 -4.21 -3.19
C ALA A 64 17.64 -4.35 -2.13
N VAL A 65 16.88 -3.28 -1.90
CA VAL A 65 15.77 -3.24 -0.95
C VAL A 65 14.58 -2.51 -1.55
N TYR A 66 13.40 -3.15 -1.51
CA TYR A 66 12.14 -2.45 -1.67
C TYR A 66 11.64 -1.97 -0.32
N ILE A 67 11.27 -0.70 -0.23
CA ILE A 67 10.79 -0.08 1.01
C ILE A 67 9.33 0.32 0.80
N ARG A 68 8.46 -0.13 1.69
CA ARG A 68 7.05 0.26 1.65
C ARG A 68 6.92 1.75 1.95
N VAL A 69 6.28 2.49 1.03
CA VAL A 69 5.97 3.90 1.28
C VAL A 69 4.72 4.05 2.15
N GLY A 70 3.83 3.06 2.09
CA GLY A 70 2.58 3.09 2.83
C GLY A 70 1.57 2.07 2.32
N ALA A 71 0.36 2.14 2.85
CA ALA A 71 -0.77 1.29 2.48
C ALA A 71 -2.05 2.14 2.36
N GLY A 72 -2.74 2.08 1.24
CA GLY A 72 -3.87 2.96 0.98
C GLY A 72 -3.45 4.43 0.98
N GLU A 73 -3.97 5.23 1.90
CA GLU A 73 -3.55 6.63 2.11
C GLU A 73 -2.81 6.82 3.45
N TYR A 74 -2.16 5.78 3.94
CA TYR A 74 -1.33 5.80 5.14
C TYR A 74 0.14 5.72 4.78
N THR A 75 0.96 6.57 5.40
CA THR A 75 2.41 6.53 5.27
C THR A 75 2.98 5.49 6.23
N ASP A 76 3.87 4.64 5.75
CA ASP A 76 4.68 3.75 6.58
C ASP A 76 5.57 4.60 7.49
N GLU A 77 5.54 4.34 8.79
CA GLU A 77 6.22 5.20 9.77
C GLU A 77 7.74 5.19 9.66
N TYR A 78 8.31 4.08 9.18
CA TYR A 78 9.75 3.93 8.98
C TYR A 78 10.21 4.29 7.55
N PHE A 79 9.29 4.63 6.63
CA PHE A 79 9.65 4.85 5.23
C PHE A 79 10.79 5.85 5.03
N ALA A 80 10.66 7.02 5.63
CA ALA A 80 11.64 8.10 5.44
C ALA A 80 13.01 7.73 6.03
N GLU A 81 13.02 7.15 7.23
CA GLU A 81 14.24 6.72 7.90
C GLU A 81 14.90 5.56 7.15
N ASN A 82 14.13 4.53 6.78
CA ASN A 82 14.63 3.40 6.02
C ASN A 82 15.23 3.82 4.68
N TYR A 83 14.62 4.79 3.99
CA TYR A 83 15.17 5.33 2.74
C TYR A 83 16.55 5.96 2.94
N GLU A 84 16.71 6.86 3.92
CA GLU A 84 17.97 7.55 4.16
C GLU A 84 19.06 6.58 4.64
N ARG A 85 18.73 5.64 5.52
CA ARG A 85 19.68 4.65 6.04
C ARG A 85 20.11 3.61 5.00
N ALA A 86 19.16 3.10 4.21
CA ALA A 86 19.46 2.19 3.11
C ALA A 86 20.35 2.85 2.04
N LYS A 87 20.07 4.12 1.74
CA LYS A 87 20.87 4.93 0.82
C LYS A 87 22.29 5.15 1.33
N ALA A 88 22.44 5.49 2.61
CA ALA A 88 23.74 5.65 3.26
C ALA A 88 24.56 4.36 3.22
N ALA A 89 23.93 3.20 3.42
CA ALA A 89 24.54 1.88 3.31
C ALA A 89 24.88 1.46 1.87
N GLY A 90 24.49 2.24 0.86
CA GLY A 90 24.79 1.97 -0.55
C GLY A 90 23.96 0.84 -1.17
N LEU A 91 22.78 0.56 -0.64
CA LEU A 91 21.83 -0.38 -1.22
C LEU A 91 21.13 0.25 -2.43
N LYS A 92 20.76 -0.59 -3.41
CA LYS A 92 19.83 -0.22 -4.47
C LYS A 92 18.41 -0.16 -3.91
N ILE A 93 17.67 0.92 -4.18
CA ILE A 93 16.41 1.21 -3.52
C ILE A 93 15.24 1.19 -4.51
N GLY A 94 14.18 0.48 -4.16
CA GLY A 94 12.87 0.57 -4.76
C GLY A 94 11.81 0.99 -3.74
N PHE A 95 10.68 1.46 -4.25
CA PHE A 95 9.53 1.80 -3.42
C PHE A 95 8.33 0.96 -3.82
N TYR A 96 7.60 0.43 -2.84
CA TYR A 96 6.34 -0.23 -3.08
C TYR A 96 5.21 0.36 -2.24
N HIS A 97 4.00 0.21 -2.73
CA HIS A 97 2.81 0.70 -2.08
C HIS A 97 1.74 -0.38 -2.04
N TYR A 98 1.27 -0.71 -0.84
CA TYR A 98 0.19 -1.66 -0.64
C TYR A 98 -1.16 -1.00 -0.97
N VAL A 99 -1.78 -1.45 -2.08
CA VAL A 99 -3.02 -0.88 -2.61
C VAL A 99 -4.23 -1.49 -1.92
N THR A 100 -5.11 -0.63 -1.42
CA THR A 100 -6.36 -1.03 -0.73
C THR A 100 -7.61 -0.51 -1.44
N ALA A 101 -7.47 0.01 -2.65
CA ALA A 101 -8.53 0.67 -3.40
C ALA A 101 -9.70 -0.26 -3.71
N ARG A 102 -10.92 0.28 -3.66
CA ARG A 102 -12.18 -0.41 -3.97
C ARG A 102 -12.90 0.19 -5.18
N SER A 103 -12.38 1.26 -5.74
CA SER A 103 -12.87 1.92 -6.94
C SER A 103 -11.72 2.53 -7.73
N VAL A 104 -11.98 2.84 -9.00
CA VAL A 104 -11.01 3.52 -9.88
C VAL A 104 -10.56 4.86 -9.28
N ASP A 105 -11.48 5.63 -8.71
CA ASP A 105 -11.15 6.91 -8.08
C ASP A 105 -10.27 6.75 -6.84
N GLU A 106 -10.51 5.70 -6.04
CA GLU A 106 -9.61 5.36 -4.93
C GLU A 106 -8.23 4.93 -5.44
N GLY A 107 -8.17 4.13 -6.51
CA GLY A 107 -6.92 3.77 -7.16
C GLY A 107 -6.10 4.99 -7.57
N ARG A 108 -6.71 5.95 -8.25
CA ARG A 108 -6.06 7.22 -8.62
C ARG A 108 -5.60 8.03 -7.40
N ARG A 109 -6.43 8.12 -6.35
CA ARG A 109 -6.03 8.83 -5.13
C ARG A 109 -4.82 8.19 -4.45
N GLN A 110 -4.82 6.86 -4.34
CA GLN A 110 -3.71 6.12 -3.75
C GLN A 110 -2.44 6.22 -4.59
N ALA A 111 -2.54 6.26 -5.93
CA ALA A 111 -1.41 6.53 -6.81
C ALA A 111 -0.83 7.94 -6.60
N ARG A 112 -1.69 8.96 -6.46
CA ARG A 112 -1.27 10.33 -6.11
C ARG A 112 -0.59 10.39 -4.75
N PHE A 113 -1.10 9.64 -3.78
CA PHE A 113 -0.51 9.52 -2.45
C PHE A 113 0.90 8.91 -2.55
N PHE A 114 1.06 7.79 -3.24
CA PHE A 114 2.39 7.20 -3.48
C PHE A 114 3.34 8.19 -4.18
N ALA A 115 2.89 8.82 -5.27
CA ALA A 115 3.68 9.79 -6.01
C ALA A 115 4.16 10.94 -5.10
N SER A 116 3.32 11.40 -4.17
CA SER A 116 3.67 12.47 -3.22
C SER A 116 4.76 12.04 -2.23
N LEU A 117 4.74 10.78 -1.77
CA LEU A 117 5.76 10.22 -0.88
C LEU A 117 7.08 9.96 -1.59
N ALA A 118 7.02 9.55 -2.86
CA ALA A 118 8.20 9.34 -3.69
C ALA A 118 8.85 10.66 -4.17
N ALA A 119 8.13 11.78 -4.07
CA ALA A 119 8.62 13.08 -4.52
C ALA A 119 9.87 13.53 -3.75
N GLY A 120 10.89 13.96 -4.48
CA GLY A 120 12.18 14.41 -3.91
C GLY A 120 13.11 13.26 -3.47
N ARG A 121 12.72 12.02 -3.69
CA ARG A 121 13.55 10.83 -3.48
C ARG A 121 13.92 10.18 -4.81
N GLU A 122 15.08 9.55 -4.84
CA GLU A 122 15.64 8.96 -6.06
C GLU A 122 15.76 7.43 -5.88
N PRO A 123 14.69 6.66 -6.18
CA PRO A 123 14.81 5.20 -6.23
C PRO A 123 15.63 4.76 -7.44
N ASP A 124 16.33 3.64 -7.31
CA ASP A 124 17.05 2.97 -8.40
C ASP A 124 16.12 2.05 -9.20
N MET A 125 15.03 1.58 -8.58
CA MET A 125 14.16 0.53 -9.12
C MET A 125 12.76 1.07 -9.45
N ARG A 126 12.03 0.33 -10.28
CA ARG A 126 10.65 0.64 -10.69
C ARG A 126 9.74 0.80 -9.48
N LEU A 127 8.74 1.68 -9.58
CA LEU A 127 7.76 1.86 -8.50
C LEU A 127 6.79 0.68 -8.50
N ALA A 128 6.68 -0.04 -7.37
CA ALA A 128 5.90 -1.26 -7.32
C ALA A 128 4.47 -1.02 -6.82
N MET A 129 3.51 -1.50 -7.60
CA MET A 129 2.13 -1.65 -7.16
C MET A 129 1.96 -3.03 -6.53
N ASP A 130 1.61 -3.05 -5.26
CA ASP A 130 1.28 -4.25 -4.49
C ASP A 130 -0.23 -4.24 -4.21
N PHE A 131 -0.99 -4.98 -5.02
CA PHE A 131 -2.44 -5.08 -4.90
C PHE A 131 -2.86 -6.53 -4.79
N GLU A 132 -3.07 -7.01 -3.56
CA GLU A 132 -3.31 -8.42 -3.26
C GLU A 132 -4.69 -8.68 -2.66
N TYR A 133 -5.18 -7.80 -1.81
CA TYR A 133 -6.47 -7.98 -1.14
C TYR A 133 -7.60 -7.31 -1.91
N PHE A 134 -8.38 -8.11 -2.62
CA PHE A 134 -9.43 -7.64 -3.52
C PHE A 134 -10.83 -7.58 -2.89
N GLY A 135 -11.06 -8.29 -1.77
CA GLY A 135 -12.38 -8.40 -1.14
C GLY A 135 -13.45 -8.92 -2.13
N SER A 136 -14.52 -8.16 -2.31
CA SER A 136 -15.63 -8.52 -3.20
C SER A 136 -15.51 -7.94 -4.62
N LEU A 137 -14.35 -7.41 -5.00
CA LEU A 137 -14.15 -6.86 -6.34
C LEU A 137 -14.15 -7.97 -7.39
N SER A 138 -14.81 -7.74 -8.51
CA SER A 138 -14.69 -8.60 -9.69
C SER A 138 -13.33 -8.41 -10.37
N VAL A 139 -12.90 -9.39 -11.14
CA VAL A 139 -11.66 -9.34 -11.94
C VAL A 139 -11.62 -8.09 -12.83
N SER A 140 -12.75 -7.71 -13.42
CA SER A 140 -12.84 -6.49 -14.25
C SER A 140 -12.59 -5.23 -13.43
N GLN A 141 -13.14 -5.13 -12.22
CA GLN A 141 -12.93 -3.98 -11.34
C GLN A 141 -11.48 -3.90 -10.87
N ILE A 142 -10.87 -5.04 -10.50
CA ILE A 142 -9.47 -5.10 -10.09
C ILE A 142 -8.57 -4.57 -11.21
N ASN A 143 -8.78 -5.04 -12.45
CA ASN A 143 -7.98 -4.59 -13.59
C ASN A 143 -8.18 -3.11 -13.90
N ALA A 144 -9.41 -2.59 -13.85
CA ALA A 144 -9.69 -1.17 -14.06
C ALA A 144 -9.04 -0.29 -12.98
N ILE A 145 -9.04 -0.74 -11.71
CA ILE A 145 -8.36 -0.05 -10.61
C ILE A 145 -6.85 -0.07 -10.82
N SER A 146 -6.29 -1.24 -11.15
CA SER A 146 -4.85 -1.40 -11.37
C SER A 146 -4.34 -0.54 -12.53
N GLU A 147 -5.06 -0.51 -13.65
CA GLU A 147 -4.71 0.32 -14.80
C GLU A 147 -4.76 1.81 -14.43
N ALA A 148 -5.84 2.26 -13.81
CA ALA A 148 -5.99 3.65 -13.40
C ALA A 148 -4.94 4.09 -12.38
N TYR A 149 -4.57 3.20 -11.45
CA TYR A 149 -3.52 3.42 -10.46
C TYR A 149 -2.15 3.57 -11.13
N LEU A 150 -1.76 2.61 -11.96
CA LEU A 150 -0.46 2.60 -12.61
C LEU A 150 -0.30 3.74 -13.62
N ASP A 151 -1.34 4.07 -14.37
CA ASP A 151 -1.33 5.19 -15.29
C ASP A 151 -1.18 6.53 -14.57
N GLU A 152 -1.91 6.74 -13.47
CA GLU A 152 -1.79 7.94 -12.64
C GLU A 152 -0.39 8.05 -12.00
N LEU A 153 0.12 6.94 -11.44
CA LEU A 153 1.44 6.88 -10.80
C LEU A 153 2.55 7.23 -11.79
N THR A 154 2.57 6.57 -12.95
CA THR A 154 3.60 6.79 -13.98
C THR A 154 3.50 8.17 -14.61
N ALA A 155 2.28 8.68 -14.82
CA ALA A 155 2.06 10.03 -15.33
C ALA A 155 2.59 11.12 -14.39
N LEU A 156 2.42 10.95 -13.07
CA LEU A 156 2.85 11.92 -12.05
C LEU A 156 4.34 11.86 -11.77
N THR A 157 4.88 10.65 -11.64
CA THR A 157 6.28 10.44 -11.23
C THR A 157 7.25 10.49 -12.40
N LYS A 158 6.76 10.26 -13.62
CA LYS A 158 7.58 10.06 -14.83
C LYS A 158 8.58 8.92 -14.66
N ARG A 159 8.21 7.91 -13.87
CA ARG A 159 9.01 6.72 -13.60
C ARG A 159 8.26 5.47 -14.02
N GLU A 160 9.01 4.47 -14.42
CA GLU A 160 8.51 3.16 -14.76
C GLU A 160 7.96 2.45 -13.52
N ALA A 161 6.94 1.61 -13.73
CA ALA A 161 6.32 0.83 -12.67
C ALA A 161 6.46 -0.67 -12.89
N VAL A 162 6.21 -1.45 -11.84
CA VAL A 162 6.20 -2.91 -11.82
C VAL A 162 4.97 -3.39 -11.05
N ILE A 163 4.41 -4.53 -11.42
CA ILE A 163 3.35 -5.19 -10.67
C ILE A 163 3.98 -6.28 -9.79
N TYR A 164 3.81 -6.15 -8.46
CA TYR A 164 4.04 -7.25 -7.54
C TYR A 164 2.78 -8.10 -7.46
N SER A 165 2.95 -9.43 -7.54
CA SER A 165 1.84 -10.38 -7.42
C SER A 165 2.31 -11.79 -7.10
N ASP A 166 1.56 -12.50 -6.25
CA ASP A 166 1.63 -13.94 -6.22
C ASP A 166 1.20 -14.55 -7.57
N LEU A 167 1.68 -15.75 -7.87
CA LEU A 167 1.44 -16.38 -9.17
C LEU A 167 -0.01 -16.78 -9.43
N SER A 168 -0.82 -17.02 -8.39
CA SER A 168 -2.26 -17.30 -8.56
C SER A 168 -2.98 -16.06 -9.07
N ASN A 169 -2.72 -14.90 -8.47
CA ASN A 169 -3.26 -13.62 -8.90
C ASN A 169 -2.72 -13.20 -10.26
N ALA A 170 -1.43 -13.38 -10.52
CA ALA A 170 -0.83 -13.14 -11.83
C ALA A 170 -1.54 -13.93 -12.93
N ARG A 171 -1.85 -15.22 -12.66
CA ARG A 171 -2.55 -16.10 -13.58
C ARG A 171 -4.03 -15.76 -13.75
N ASN A 172 -4.74 -15.54 -12.65
CA ASN A 172 -6.19 -15.56 -12.64
C ASN A 172 -6.83 -14.19 -12.63
N ILE A 173 -6.13 -13.18 -12.10
CA ILE A 173 -6.69 -11.85 -11.82
C ILE A 173 -6.22 -10.82 -12.84
N PHE A 174 -4.91 -10.56 -12.91
CA PHE A 174 -4.39 -9.50 -13.78
C PHE A 174 -4.57 -9.84 -15.27
N SER A 175 -4.93 -8.83 -16.06
CA SER A 175 -5.19 -8.96 -17.49
C SER A 175 -3.90 -9.11 -18.30
N ARG A 176 -4.04 -9.63 -19.52
CA ARG A 176 -2.93 -9.66 -20.48
C ARG A 176 -2.46 -8.25 -20.85
N ALA A 177 -3.37 -7.29 -20.96
CA ALA A 177 -3.03 -5.90 -21.24
C ALA A 177 -2.10 -5.29 -20.18
N LEU A 178 -2.36 -5.54 -18.90
CA LEU A 178 -1.46 -5.14 -17.82
C LEU A 178 -0.12 -5.87 -17.88
N ALA A 179 -0.13 -7.17 -18.18
CA ALA A 179 1.08 -7.98 -18.30
C ALA A 179 1.98 -7.57 -19.49
N GLU A 180 1.39 -7.07 -20.56
CA GLU A 180 2.11 -6.53 -21.73
C GLU A 180 2.72 -5.15 -21.46
N LYS A 181 2.12 -4.37 -20.54
CA LYS A 181 2.53 -2.99 -20.25
C LYS A 181 3.50 -2.88 -19.07
N TYR A 182 3.35 -3.76 -18.07
CA TYR A 182 4.12 -3.69 -16.83
C TYR A 182 4.82 -5.02 -16.54
N PRO A 183 6.12 -5.02 -16.19
CA PRO A 183 6.84 -6.23 -15.80
C PRO A 183 6.31 -6.82 -14.49
N LEU A 184 6.71 -8.06 -14.19
CA LEU A 184 6.27 -8.82 -13.03
C LEU A 184 7.38 -8.94 -11.98
N TRP A 185 7.07 -8.56 -10.75
CA TRP A 185 7.73 -9.03 -9.54
C TRP A 185 6.86 -10.14 -8.95
N ALA A 186 7.26 -11.38 -9.19
CA ALA A 186 6.50 -12.58 -8.85
C ALA A 186 6.76 -13.01 -7.41
N ALA A 187 5.73 -13.44 -6.68
CA ALA A 187 5.88 -14.15 -5.41
C ALA A 187 5.44 -15.60 -5.55
N GLN A 188 6.34 -16.52 -5.16
CA GLN A 188 6.03 -17.94 -5.03
C GLN A 188 6.99 -18.59 -4.06
N TYR A 189 6.49 -18.99 -2.91
CA TYR A 189 7.31 -19.59 -1.85
C TYR A 189 7.55 -21.08 -2.09
N GLY A 190 8.75 -21.55 -1.68
CA GLY A 190 9.12 -22.95 -1.82
C GLY A 190 9.42 -23.42 -3.24
N ALA A 191 9.66 -22.49 -4.17
CA ALA A 191 10.09 -22.79 -5.53
C ALA A 191 11.44 -22.13 -5.82
N ASP A 192 12.24 -22.74 -6.69
CA ASP A 192 13.53 -22.16 -7.12
C ASP A 192 13.35 -21.10 -8.20
N GLU A 193 12.26 -21.16 -8.97
CA GLU A 193 11.89 -20.22 -10.03
C GLU A 193 10.37 -20.08 -10.13
N PRO A 194 9.85 -18.90 -10.54
CA PRO A 194 8.42 -18.70 -10.72
C PRO A 194 7.84 -19.58 -11.82
N SER A 195 6.75 -20.26 -11.54
CA SER A 195 6.02 -21.06 -12.50
C SER A 195 5.35 -20.22 -13.59
N ALA A 196 5.13 -20.78 -14.77
CA ALA A 196 4.41 -20.10 -15.84
C ALA A 196 2.99 -19.71 -15.42
N ASN A 197 2.65 -18.44 -15.65
CA ASN A 197 1.33 -17.89 -15.34
C ASN A 197 0.48 -17.64 -16.60
N GLY A 198 1.03 -17.88 -17.80
CA GLY A 198 0.33 -17.76 -19.10
C GLY A 198 0.16 -16.34 -19.61
N LYS A 199 0.66 -15.32 -18.93
CA LYS A 199 0.55 -13.89 -19.31
C LYS A 199 1.92 -13.22 -19.42
N TRP A 200 2.73 -13.23 -18.37
CA TRP A 200 4.11 -12.75 -18.41
C TRP A 200 5.05 -13.81 -18.99
N ARG A 201 5.99 -13.39 -19.77
CA ARG A 201 7.00 -14.28 -20.41
C ARG A 201 8.28 -14.37 -19.60
N GLU A 202 8.52 -13.39 -18.73
CA GLU A 202 9.68 -13.25 -17.87
C GLU A 202 9.32 -12.51 -16.59
N TRP A 203 10.20 -12.57 -15.60
CA TRP A 203 10.05 -11.83 -14.35
C TRP A 203 11.25 -10.90 -14.12
N VAL A 204 11.02 -9.80 -13.41
CA VAL A 204 12.07 -8.83 -13.03
C VAL A 204 12.39 -8.89 -11.54
N GLY A 205 11.49 -9.45 -10.74
CA GLY A 205 11.65 -9.74 -9.32
C GLY A 205 11.02 -11.08 -8.98
N PHE A 206 11.64 -11.79 -8.04
CA PHE A 206 11.13 -13.05 -7.51
C PHE A 206 11.27 -13.08 -5.99
N GLN A 207 10.13 -12.96 -5.28
CA GLN A 207 10.04 -13.16 -3.85
C GLN A 207 9.82 -14.65 -3.58
N TYR A 208 10.81 -15.30 -2.96
CA TYR A 208 10.82 -16.75 -2.82
C TYR A 208 10.55 -17.24 -1.40
N THR A 209 10.55 -16.36 -0.40
CA THR A 209 10.19 -16.66 1.00
C THR A 209 9.85 -15.39 1.77
N ASP A 210 8.94 -15.51 2.73
CA ASP A 210 8.57 -14.53 3.76
C ASP A 210 9.17 -14.86 5.14
N GLU A 211 9.87 -15.99 5.25
CA GLU A 211 10.51 -16.45 6.48
C GLU A 211 12.05 -16.28 6.47
N GLY A 212 12.55 -15.37 5.62
CA GLY A 212 13.97 -15.12 5.47
C GLY A 212 14.60 -14.55 6.75
N ARG A 213 15.88 -14.83 6.95
CA ARG A 213 16.71 -14.20 8.00
C ARG A 213 17.85 -13.46 7.35
N VAL A 214 18.06 -12.22 7.76
CA VAL A 214 19.14 -11.35 7.28
C VAL A 214 19.75 -10.64 8.48
N GLY A 215 21.07 -10.60 8.56
CA GLY A 215 21.77 -9.83 9.60
C GLY A 215 21.36 -8.36 9.54
N GLY A 216 21.15 -7.74 10.69
CA GLY A 216 20.67 -6.36 10.78
C GLY A 216 19.14 -6.20 10.84
N ILE A 217 18.38 -7.29 10.69
CA ILE A 217 16.90 -7.29 10.82
C ILE A 217 16.49 -8.28 11.91
N TYR A 218 15.68 -7.80 12.85
CA TYR A 218 15.11 -8.66 13.87
C TYR A 218 13.82 -9.32 13.35
N GLY A 219 13.78 -10.64 13.33
CA GLY A 219 12.62 -11.39 12.86
C GLY A 219 12.73 -11.83 11.40
N ASN A 220 11.59 -12.13 10.80
CA ASN A 220 11.46 -12.56 9.41
C ASN A 220 11.50 -11.35 8.48
N VAL A 221 12.02 -11.58 7.29
CA VAL A 221 12.01 -10.61 6.20
C VAL A 221 11.85 -11.33 4.86
N ASP A 222 11.10 -10.73 3.98
CA ASP A 222 10.88 -11.20 2.63
C ASP A 222 12.17 -11.17 1.83
N ARG A 223 12.53 -12.31 1.20
CA ARG A 223 13.75 -12.40 0.40
C ARG A 223 13.44 -12.51 -1.07
N ASN A 224 14.22 -11.78 -1.83
CA ASN A 224 14.01 -11.60 -3.25
C ASN A 224 15.28 -11.87 -4.07
N ILE A 225 15.06 -12.24 -5.32
CA ILE A 225 16.03 -12.12 -6.40
C ILE A 225 15.47 -11.08 -7.36
N PHE A 226 16.25 -10.05 -7.68
CA PHE A 226 15.92 -9.06 -8.70
C PHE A 226 16.82 -9.23 -9.93
N THR A 227 16.32 -8.87 -11.09
CA THR A 227 17.10 -8.84 -12.33
C THR A 227 17.38 -7.42 -12.77
N GLU A 228 18.16 -7.24 -13.84
CA GLU A 228 18.41 -5.91 -14.41
C GLU A 228 17.14 -5.21 -14.85
N GLY A 229 16.10 -5.96 -15.24
CA GLY A 229 14.80 -5.41 -15.64
C GLY A 229 14.00 -4.72 -14.53
N ILE A 230 14.40 -4.89 -13.23
CA ILE A 230 13.74 -4.20 -12.12
C ILE A 230 14.18 -2.75 -11.99
N PHE A 231 15.39 -2.42 -12.46
CA PHE A 231 15.93 -1.07 -12.35
C PHE A 231 15.28 -0.12 -13.35
N LEU A 232 15.23 1.13 -12.99
CA LEU A 232 14.86 2.19 -13.92
C LEU A 232 15.89 2.23 -15.05
N SER A 233 15.44 2.30 -16.30
CA SER A 233 16.35 2.48 -17.45
C SER A 233 17.04 3.83 -17.36
N ASP A 234 18.20 4.00 -18.01
CA ASP A 234 18.88 5.30 -18.10
C ASP A 234 18.00 6.36 -18.78
N SER A 235 17.03 5.93 -19.60
CA SER A 235 15.91 6.71 -20.13
C SER A 235 14.65 6.63 -19.25
N GLY A 236 14.71 6.06 -18.07
CA GLY A 236 13.59 5.80 -17.16
C GLY A 236 12.97 7.03 -16.50
N ARG A 237 13.51 8.21 -16.76
CA ARG A 237 12.74 9.44 -16.90
C ARG A 237 12.15 9.38 -18.29
N ILE A 238 10.84 9.19 -18.41
CA ILE A 238 10.16 9.34 -19.69
C ILE A 238 10.53 10.73 -20.22
N ASP A 239 11.53 10.79 -21.10
CA ASP A 239 11.94 12.01 -21.79
C ASP A 239 10.80 12.45 -22.68
N GLY A 240 10.02 13.36 -22.17
CA GLY A 240 8.90 13.94 -22.88
C GLY A 240 8.43 15.21 -22.22
N GLU A 241 8.94 16.31 -22.75
CA GLU A 241 8.47 17.67 -22.58
C GLU A 241 9.04 18.48 -21.42
N LYS A 242 9.57 19.63 -21.87
CA LYS A 242 9.89 20.83 -21.08
C LYS A 242 9.03 20.89 -19.82
N ARG A 243 9.71 21.02 -18.70
CA ARG A 243 9.14 21.44 -17.42
C ARG A 243 8.14 22.58 -17.62
N THR A 244 6.92 22.23 -17.97
CA THR A 244 5.79 23.06 -17.58
C THR A 244 5.59 22.69 -16.12
N THR A 245 6.12 23.52 -15.24
CA THR A 245 5.76 23.51 -13.85
C THR A 245 4.24 23.69 -13.80
N VAL A 246 3.51 22.58 -13.79
CA VAL A 246 2.16 22.59 -13.24
C VAL A 246 2.39 22.92 -11.78
N ARG A 247 2.29 24.19 -11.46
CA ARG A 247 2.30 24.72 -10.11
C ARG A 247 1.14 24.03 -9.42
N ALA A 248 1.43 22.91 -8.73
CA ALA A 248 0.45 22.26 -7.90
C ALA A 248 -0.15 23.38 -7.04
N ARG A 249 -1.45 23.58 -7.16
CA ARG A 249 -2.15 24.56 -6.32
C ARG A 249 -1.95 24.07 -4.89
N THR A 250 -1.13 24.78 -4.15
CA THR A 250 -0.89 24.51 -2.74
C THR A 250 -1.65 25.55 -1.92
N ARG A 251 -2.14 25.14 -0.78
CA ARG A 251 -2.66 26.05 0.26
C ARG A 251 -1.70 26.04 1.44
N THR A 252 -1.39 27.19 1.99
CA THR A 252 -0.58 27.31 3.20
C THR A 252 -1.48 27.64 4.37
N LEU A 253 -1.35 26.88 5.44
CA LEU A 253 -2.03 27.09 6.71
C LEU A 253 -1.03 27.66 7.71
N THR A 254 -1.55 28.41 8.70
CA THR A 254 -0.79 28.82 9.89
C THR A 254 -1.36 28.07 11.07
N VAL A 255 -0.53 27.30 11.76
CA VAL A 255 -0.89 26.49 12.93
C VAL A 255 -0.10 27.00 14.12
N TYR A 256 -0.75 27.12 15.27
CA TYR A 256 -0.10 27.48 16.54
C TYR A 256 0.08 26.21 17.37
N VAL A 257 1.33 25.97 17.78
CA VAL A 257 1.68 24.84 18.67
C VAL A 257 1.03 25.03 20.03
N ARG A 258 0.36 24.00 20.53
CA ARG A 258 -0.25 23.98 21.85
C ARG A 258 0.64 23.24 22.85
N ALA A 259 0.41 23.44 24.14
CA ALA A 259 1.10 22.64 25.16
C ALA A 259 0.77 21.15 24.99
N GLY A 260 1.84 20.32 24.86
CA GLY A 260 1.73 18.88 24.61
C GLY A 260 1.68 18.46 23.13
N ASP A 261 1.66 19.42 22.20
CA ASP A 261 1.77 19.11 20.78
C ASP A 261 3.19 18.60 20.45
N THR A 262 3.24 17.70 19.47
CA THR A 262 4.49 17.27 18.81
C THR A 262 4.37 17.56 17.33
N LEU A 263 5.50 17.79 16.65
CA LEU A 263 5.49 17.93 15.19
C LEU A 263 4.87 16.72 14.50
N TRP A 264 5.05 15.54 15.08
CA TRP A 264 4.42 14.31 14.60
C TRP A 264 2.88 14.36 14.68
N ALA A 265 2.35 14.79 15.83
CA ALA A 265 0.89 14.92 16.00
C ALA A 265 0.30 15.95 15.03
N ILE A 266 0.99 17.09 14.88
CA ILE A 266 0.60 18.16 13.96
C ILE A 266 0.69 17.68 12.50
N ALA A 267 1.77 17.02 12.10
CA ALA A 267 1.94 16.47 10.75
C ALA A 267 0.81 15.48 10.42
N ARG A 268 0.47 14.61 11.37
CA ARG A 268 -0.63 13.65 11.25
C ARG A 268 -2.00 14.35 11.15
N GLU A 269 -2.25 15.37 11.95
CA GLU A 269 -3.50 16.12 11.93
C GLU A 269 -3.75 16.79 10.57
N TYR A 270 -2.70 17.35 9.99
CA TYR A 270 -2.80 18.08 8.71
C TYR A 270 -2.51 17.24 7.47
N GLY A 271 -2.21 15.93 7.63
CA GLY A 271 -1.94 15.02 6.51
C GLY A 271 -0.67 15.39 5.73
N THR A 272 0.36 15.79 6.45
CA THR A 272 1.70 16.13 5.93
C THR A 272 2.77 15.35 6.71
N THR A 273 4.05 15.62 6.48
CA THR A 273 5.15 14.96 7.18
C THR A 273 5.87 15.90 8.13
N VAL A 274 6.51 15.34 9.16
CA VAL A 274 7.35 16.07 10.12
C VAL A 274 8.42 16.87 9.40
N GLU A 275 9.07 16.23 8.40
CA GLU A 275 10.15 16.83 7.62
C GLU A 275 9.65 17.99 6.75
N ALA A 276 8.43 17.89 6.21
CA ALA A 276 7.83 18.96 5.43
C ALA A 276 7.59 20.21 6.31
N ILE A 277 7.02 20.00 7.52
CA ILE A 277 6.81 21.07 8.48
C ILE A 277 8.15 21.63 8.97
N ALA A 278 9.09 20.76 9.37
CA ALA A 278 10.39 21.17 9.88
C ALA A 278 11.17 21.99 8.84
N ARG A 279 11.24 21.52 7.60
CA ARG A 279 11.90 22.22 6.49
C ARG A 279 11.25 23.58 6.19
N GLU A 280 9.92 23.65 6.12
CA GLU A 280 9.20 24.89 5.82
C GLU A 280 9.40 25.95 6.93
N ASN A 281 9.52 25.49 8.17
CA ASN A 281 9.65 26.34 9.36
C ASN A 281 11.09 26.48 9.86
N ARG A 282 12.08 25.86 9.18
CA ARG A 282 13.50 25.87 9.56
C ARG A 282 13.76 25.29 10.95
N ILE A 283 12.99 24.28 11.32
CA ILE A 283 13.14 23.55 12.59
C ILE A 283 14.29 22.57 12.42
N VAL A 284 15.32 22.75 13.23
CA VAL A 284 16.55 21.90 13.17
C VAL A 284 16.32 20.58 13.92
N ASP A 285 15.65 20.64 15.06
CA ASP A 285 15.32 19.46 15.87
C ASP A 285 13.77 19.29 15.90
N PRO A 286 13.24 18.30 15.19
CA PRO A 286 11.79 18.07 15.13
C PRO A 286 11.13 17.74 16.48
N ASN A 287 11.91 17.34 17.49
CA ASN A 287 11.42 17.05 18.83
C ASN A 287 11.35 18.32 19.72
N ARG A 288 11.79 19.47 19.22
CA ARG A 288 11.85 20.73 19.96
C ARG A 288 10.96 21.78 19.31
N ILE A 289 9.67 21.72 19.62
CA ILE A 289 8.69 22.78 19.34
C ILE A 289 8.08 23.25 20.66
N PHE A 290 7.71 24.52 20.73
CA PHE A 290 7.22 25.15 21.96
C PHE A 290 5.81 25.65 21.80
N ALA A 291 5.01 25.54 22.85
CA ALA A 291 3.67 26.10 22.88
C ALA A 291 3.69 27.60 22.53
N GLY A 292 2.84 28.01 21.62
CA GLY A 292 2.77 29.38 21.10
C GLY A 292 3.57 29.59 19.81
N GLU A 293 4.43 28.67 19.40
CA GLU A 293 5.11 28.76 18.10
C GLU A 293 4.11 28.73 16.95
N ARG A 294 4.42 29.50 15.92
CA ARG A 294 3.63 29.57 14.70
C ARG A 294 4.29 28.76 13.59
N LEU A 295 3.63 27.69 13.18
CA LEU A 295 4.08 26.84 12.10
C LEU A 295 3.32 27.16 10.81
N ARG A 296 4.05 27.26 9.70
CA ARG A 296 3.50 27.25 8.35
C ARG A 296 3.44 25.83 7.85
N ILE A 297 2.31 25.44 7.29
CA ILE A 297 2.10 24.10 6.72
C ILE A 297 1.53 24.27 5.32
N THR A 298 2.32 23.91 4.31
CA THR A 298 1.90 23.94 2.91
C THR A 298 1.41 22.56 2.51
N LEU A 299 0.14 22.49 2.13
CA LEU A 299 -0.56 21.28 1.72
C LEU A 299 -0.91 21.35 0.23
N PRO A 300 -1.01 20.20 -0.49
CA PRO A 300 -1.62 20.19 -1.81
C PRO A 300 -3.02 20.79 -1.77
N ALA A 301 -3.37 21.62 -2.74
CA ALA A 301 -4.76 22.05 -2.88
C ALA A 301 -5.59 20.81 -3.21
N ARG A 302 -6.51 20.46 -2.32
CA ARG A 302 -7.48 19.40 -2.60
C ARG A 302 -8.44 19.89 -3.68
N ASP A 303 -8.66 19.09 -4.72
CA ASP A 303 -9.87 19.20 -5.51
C ASP A 303 -11.02 18.87 -4.57
N SER A 304 -11.85 19.87 -4.33
CA SER A 304 -12.93 19.86 -3.35
C SER A 304 -14.08 18.99 -3.82
N GLY A 305 -14.05 17.71 -3.53
CA GLY A 305 -15.26 16.95 -3.34
C GLY A 305 -15.86 17.37 -1.98
N GLU A 306 -16.52 18.52 -1.97
CA GLU A 306 -17.22 18.98 -0.76
C GLU A 306 -18.52 18.19 -0.64
N GLU A 307 -18.64 17.35 0.38
CA GLU A 307 -19.92 16.81 0.78
C GLU A 307 -20.58 17.83 1.74
N ILE A 308 -21.74 18.37 1.32
CA ILE A 308 -22.55 19.24 2.17
C ILE A 308 -23.52 18.38 2.96
N TYR A 309 -23.33 18.35 4.27
CA TYR A 309 -24.22 17.66 5.19
C TYR A 309 -25.23 18.65 5.78
N THR A 310 -26.53 18.30 5.71
CA THR A 310 -27.57 19.05 6.40
C THR A 310 -27.79 18.45 7.79
N VAL A 311 -27.58 19.24 8.83
CA VAL A 311 -27.74 18.86 10.25
C VAL A 311 -29.17 18.39 10.48
N ARG A 312 -29.33 17.26 11.14
CA ARG A 312 -30.64 16.68 11.51
C ARG A 312 -30.92 16.90 12.99
N ARG A 313 -32.19 16.81 13.37
CA ARG A 313 -32.60 16.91 14.76
C ARG A 313 -31.91 15.81 15.60
N GLY A 314 -31.22 16.18 16.65
CA GLY A 314 -30.42 15.27 17.50
C GLY A 314 -28.95 15.14 17.12
N ASP A 315 -28.52 15.71 16.00
CA ASP A 315 -27.12 15.78 15.67
C ASP A 315 -26.36 16.72 16.60
N THR A 316 -25.15 16.33 16.94
CA THR A 316 -24.19 17.16 17.67
C THR A 316 -22.92 17.31 16.82
N PRO A 317 -22.12 18.38 17.06
CA PRO A 317 -20.82 18.51 16.40
C PRO A 317 -19.96 17.25 16.47
N ILE A 318 -19.96 16.59 17.62
CA ILE A 318 -19.19 15.34 17.85
C ILE A 318 -19.79 14.16 17.07
N SER A 319 -21.13 14.02 17.04
CA SER A 319 -21.78 12.92 16.32
C SER A 319 -21.58 13.04 14.81
N ILE A 320 -21.60 14.27 14.26
CA ILE A 320 -21.33 14.51 12.84
C ILE A 320 -19.86 14.26 12.52
N ALA A 321 -18.93 14.75 13.33
CA ALA A 321 -17.51 14.48 13.16
C ALA A 321 -17.23 12.95 13.18
N GLY A 322 -17.83 12.23 14.12
CA GLY A 322 -17.77 10.76 14.18
C GLY A 322 -18.40 10.05 12.99
N LYS A 323 -19.56 10.53 12.50
CA LYS A 323 -20.26 9.98 11.35
C LYS A 323 -19.44 10.04 10.06
N PHE A 324 -18.69 11.12 9.89
CA PHE A 324 -17.90 11.38 8.68
C PHE A 324 -16.39 11.12 8.86
N GLY A 325 -15.96 10.65 10.03
CA GLY A 325 -14.56 10.33 10.30
C GLY A 325 -13.62 11.53 10.20
N VAL A 326 -14.12 12.74 10.54
CA VAL A 326 -13.35 13.98 10.53
C VAL A 326 -13.12 14.46 11.96
N THR A 327 -12.06 15.24 12.18
CA THR A 327 -11.84 15.86 13.51
C THR A 327 -12.82 17.01 13.74
N LEU A 328 -13.15 17.26 15.00
CA LEU A 328 -14.05 18.36 15.37
C LEU A 328 -13.50 19.72 14.92
N SER A 329 -12.20 19.95 15.12
CA SER A 329 -11.51 21.17 14.71
C SER A 329 -11.49 21.35 13.19
N ALA A 330 -11.23 20.30 12.41
CA ALA A 330 -11.23 20.39 10.94
C ALA A 330 -12.60 20.80 10.39
N ARG A 331 -13.69 20.44 11.09
CA ARG A 331 -15.05 20.83 10.75
C ARG A 331 -15.35 22.27 11.18
N GLU A 332 -14.95 22.66 12.41
CA GLU A 332 -15.15 24.01 12.95
C GLU A 332 -14.43 25.05 12.08
N ASP A 333 -13.14 24.81 11.78
CA ASP A 333 -12.35 25.70 10.91
C ASP A 333 -12.92 25.82 9.49
N ARG A 334 -13.52 24.75 8.96
CA ARG A 334 -14.06 24.73 7.59
C ARG A 334 -15.38 25.48 7.46
N ASN A 335 -16.18 25.48 8.51
CA ASN A 335 -17.51 26.09 8.54
C ASN A 335 -17.54 27.46 9.21
N GLY A 336 -16.38 27.96 9.65
CA GLY A 336 -16.29 29.24 10.38
C GLY A 336 -16.96 29.22 11.74
N LEU A 337 -17.07 28.02 12.33
CA LEU A 337 -17.70 27.85 13.65
C LEU A 337 -16.68 28.06 14.77
N GLU A 338 -17.05 28.79 15.81
CA GLU A 338 -16.24 28.87 17.01
C GLU A 338 -16.27 27.55 17.80
N ARG A 339 -15.23 27.30 18.59
CA ARG A 339 -15.11 26.07 19.35
C ARG A 339 -16.23 25.95 20.39
N GLY A 340 -17.08 24.92 20.22
CA GLY A 340 -18.25 24.68 21.05
C GLY A 340 -19.52 25.41 20.60
N GLU A 341 -19.49 26.07 19.45
CA GLU A 341 -20.67 26.67 18.85
C GLU A 341 -21.75 25.62 18.57
N MET A 342 -22.98 25.96 18.88
CA MET A 342 -24.12 25.06 18.65
C MET A 342 -24.54 25.04 17.21
N ILE A 343 -24.87 23.85 16.72
CA ILE A 343 -25.43 23.63 15.39
C ILE A 343 -26.92 23.30 15.52
N TYR A 344 -27.72 23.73 14.56
CA TYR A 344 -29.15 23.54 14.54
C TYR A 344 -29.60 22.69 13.39
N ALA A 345 -30.70 21.94 13.57
CA ALA A 345 -31.31 21.18 12.47
C ALA A 345 -31.63 22.10 11.29
N GLY A 346 -31.14 21.75 10.12
CA GLY A 346 -31.24 22.55 8.89
C GLY A 346 -29.95 23.26 8.50
N ASP A 347 -28.98 23.40 9.39
CA ASP A 347 -27.67 23.97 9.06
C ASP A 347 -26.96 23.13 8.02
N LYS A 348 -26.27 23.78 7.09
CA LYS A 348 -25.47 23.13 6.07
C LYS A 348 -24.00 23.19 6.45
N LEU A 349 -23.43 22.03 6.69
CA LEU A 349 -22.01 21.90 7.04
C LEU A 349 -21.22 21.31 5.88
N SER A 350 -20.16 21.99 5.48
CA SER A 350 -19.16 21.45 4.56
C SER A 350 -18.27 20.46 5.33
N ILE A 351 -18.29 19.19 4.90
CA ILE A 351 -17.55 18.11 5.54
C ILE A 351 -16.31 17.79 4.72
N PRO A 352 -15.10 18.08 5.21
CA PRO A 352 -13.87 17.81 4.49
C PRO A 352 -13.57 16.30 4.46
N GLY A 353 -13.68 15.64 3.30
CA GLY A 353 -13.19 14.28 3.08
C GLY A 353 -13.88 13.20 3.93
N ALA A 354 -15.22 13.19 3.95
CA ALA A 354 -16.03 12.30 4.77
C ALA A 354 -15.76 10.79 4.55
N ARG A 355 -15.50 10.08 5.65
CA ARG A 355 -15.55 8.60 5.72
C ARG A 355 -16.61 8.20 6.75
N MET A 356 -17.53 7.31 6.37
CA MET A 356 -18.54 6.78 7.28
C MET A 356 -17.91 5.88 8.35
N SER A 357 -18.06 6.20 9.64
CA SER A 357 -17.75 5.28 10.74
C SER A 357 -19.05 4.96 11.52
N GLY A 358 -19.43 3.68 11.56
CA GLY A 358 -20.47 3.16 12.44
C GLY A 358 -19.97 3.08 13.89
N GLU A 359 -20.88 2.97 14.86
CA GLU A 359 -20.54 2.77 16.28
C GLU A 359 -19.82 1.43 16.53
N PHE A 360 -19.97 0.47 15.63
CA PHE A 360 -19.41 -0.86 15.72
C PHE A 360 -18.80 -1.28 14.38
N TYR A 361 -17.75 -2.07 14.47
CA TYR A 361 -17.17 -2.79 13.35
C TYR A 361 -17.49 -4.29 13.51
N VAL A 362 -18.03 -4.90 12.46
CA VAL A 362 -18.23 -6.35 12.43
C VAL A 362 -16.99 -6.98 11.83
N VAL A 363 -16.29 -7.80 12.62
CA VAL A 363 -15.08 -8.51 12.18
C VAL A 363 -15.43 -9.45 11.01
N ARG A 364 -14.69 -9.38 9.95
CA ARG A 364 -14.85 -10.20 8.75
C ARG A 364 -13.84 -11.34 8.74
N PRO A 365 -14.06 -12.42 7.97
CA PRO A 365 -13.04 -13.44 7.77
C PRO A 365 -11.74 -12.81 7.23
N GLY A 366 -10.61 -13.09 7.91
CA GLY A 366 -9.30 -12.53 7.55
C GLY A 366 -8.98 -11.15 8.14
N ASP A 367 -9.89 -10.52 8.88
CA ASP A 367 -9.57 -9.28 9.59
C ASP A 367 -8.60 -9.54 10.75
N THR A 368 -7.72 -8.57 10.98
CA THR A 368 -6.92 -8.45 12.20
C THR A 368 -7.24 -7.13 12.88
N LEU A 369 -6.93 -6.99 14.18
CA LEU A 369 -7.08 -5.70 14.87
C LEU A 369 -6.30 -4.60 14.19
N PHE A 370 -5.19 -4.94 13.56
CA PHE A 370 -4.41 -4.02 12.76
C PHE A 370 -5.23 -3.49 11.57
N TYR A 371 -5.82 -4.38 10.74
CA TYR A 371 -6.67 -3.95 9.61
C TYR A 371 -7.90 -3.16 10.06
N ILE A 372 -8.52 -3.57 11.19
CA ILE A 372 -9.68 -2.87 11.73
C ILE A 372 -9.28 -1.48 12.25
N SER A 373 -8.19 -1.37 12.98
CA SER A 373 -7.63 -0.09 13.43
C SER A 373 -7.40 0.86 12.26
N ARG A 374 -6.81 0.34 11.21
CA ARG A 374 -6.52 1.09 9.97
C ARG A 374 -7.78 1.54 9.24
N ARG A 375 -8.75 0.66 9.16
CA ARG A 375 -10.01 0.90 8.46
C ARG A 375 -10.90 1.89 9.20
N THR A 376 -10.88 1.85 10.52
CA THR A 376 -11.76 2.64 11.39
C THR A 376 -11.08 3.91 11.91
N GLY A 377 -9.76 4.00 11.82
CA GLY A 377 -8.98 5.09 12.43
C GLY A 377 -8.86 4.98 13.95
N VAL A 378 -9.35 3.88 14.54
CA VAL A 378 -9.29 3.66 16.00
C VAL A 378 -8.01 2.91 16.34
N PRO A 379 -7.11 3.44 17.17
CA PRO A 379 -5.86 2.77 17.55
C PRO A 379 -6.10 1.38 18.13
N ILE A 380 -5.21 0.41 17.82
CA ILE A 380 -5.33 -0.98 18.31
C ILE A 380 -5.49 -1.02 19.82
N ARG A 381 -4.66 -0.27 20.56
CA ARG A 381 -4.76 -0.18 22.04
C ARG A 381 -6.14 0.27 22.51
N THR A 382 -6.79 1.15 21.75
CA THR A 382 -8.15 1.62 22.05
C THR A 382 -9.15 0.51 21.74
N LEU A 383 -9.06 -0.15 20.58
CA LEU A 383 -9.91 -1.29 20.25
C LEU A 383 -9.79 -2.40 21.30
N VAL A 384 -8.57 -2.76 21.70
CA VAL A 384 -8.30 -3.74 22.75
C VAL A 384 -8.95 -3.32 24.07
N GLY A 385 -8.73 -2.09 24.50
CA GLY A 385 -9.21 -1.59 25.80
C GLY A 385 -10.74 -1.53 25.88
N ILE A 386 -11.41 -0.90 24.89
CA ILE A 386 -12.87 -0.70 24.93
C ILE A 386 -13.66 -1.98 24.66
N ASN A 387 -13.05 -2.95 23.98
CA ASN A 387 -13.65 -4.26 23.69
C ASN A 387 -13.19 -5.35 24.66
N ARG A 388 -12.28 -5.02 25.60
CA ARG A 388 -11.70 -5.97 26.57
C ARG A 388 -11.10 -7.22 25.91
N ILE A 389 -10.45 -7.03 24.77
CA ILE A 389 -9.80 -8.10 24.03
C ILE A 389 -8.60 -8.57 24.84
N LYS A 390 -8.55 -9.85 25.18
CA LYS A 390 -7.48 -10.45 25.99
C LYS A 390 -6.24 -10.75 25.17
N ASP A 391 -6.46 -11.19 23.93
CA ASP A 391 -5.40 -11.53 22.99
C ASP A 391 -5.62 -10.71 21.71
N PRO A 392 -4.75 -9.72 21.42
CA PRO A 392 -4.88 -8.87 20.24
C PRO A 392 -4.76 -9.61 18.89
N ASP A 393 -4.15 -10.79 18.89
CA ASP A 393 -3.97 -11.60 17.69
C ASP A 393 -5.16 -12.55 17.46
N LEU A 394 -6.11 -12.59 18.39
CA LEU A 394 -7.25 -13.52 18.35
C LEU A 394 -8.59 -12.78 18.37
N ILE A 395 -9.12 -12.50 17.19
CA ILE A 395 -10.47 -11.97 16.95
C ILE A 395 -11.20 -12.86 15.96
N TYR A 396 -12.51 -13.00 16.11
CA TYR A 396 -13.29 -13.94 15.31
C TYR A 396 -14.24 -13.23 14.35
N ALA A 397 -14.36 -13.75 13.13
CA ALA A 397 -15.33 -13.26 12.16
C ALA A 397 -16.76 -13.30 12.74
N GLY A 398 -17.49 -12.20 12.59
CA GLY A 398 -18.82 -11.99 13.17
C GLY A 398 -18.80 -11.25 14.51
N GLU A 399 -17.67 -11.06 15.17
CA GLU A 399 -17.60 -10.24 16.38
C GLU A 399 -17.89 -8.77 16.08
N HIS A 400 -18.55 -8.10 17.03
CA HIS A 400 -18.86 -6.67 16.95
C HIS A 400 -17.89 -5.90 17.84
N LEU A 401 -16.95 -5.19 17.23
CA LEU A 401 -16.00 -4.35 17.97
C LEU A 401 -16.52 -2.92 18.06
N LYS A 402 -16.63 -2.41 19.29
CA LYS A 402 -16.90 -0.98 19.54
C LYS A 402 -15.78 -0.13 19.01
N LEU A 403 -16.11 0.96 18.35
CA LEU A 403 -15.15 1.93 17.80
C LEU A 403 -14.96 3.16 18.67
N SER A 404 -15.83 3.34 19.69
CA SER A 404 -15.73 4.41 20.68
C SER A 404 -16.10 3.89 22.05
N ALA A 405 -15.49 4.47 23.11
CA ALA A 405 -15.93 4.20 24.47
C ALA A 405 -17.28 4.90 24.65
N GLN A 406 -18.36 4.14 24.83
CA GLN A 406 -19.62 4.71 25.32
C GLN A 406 -19.35 5.29 26.71
N LYS A 407 -19.61 6.58 26.92
CA LYS A 407 -19.80 7.09 28.26
C LYS A 407 -21.06 6.39 28.81
N SER A 408 -20.88 5.59 29.87
CA SER A 408 -21.99 5.07 30.65
C SER A 408 -22.90 6.23 31.10
N PRO A 409 -24.20 6.12 30.92
CA PRO A 409 -25.09 7.11 31.53
C PRO A 409 -25.16 6.79 33.02
N PHE A 410 -24.37 7.50 33.82
CA PHE A 410 -24.60 7.72 35.23
C PHE A 410 -24.07 9.11 35.61
#